data_b8979ea20a40df74fb0395546d299bd6
#
_entry.id   b8979ea20a40df74fb0395546d299bd6
#
_cell.length_a   1.000
_cell.length_b   1.000
_cell.length_c   1.000
_cell.angle_alpha   90.00
_cell.angle_beta   90.00
_cell.angle_gamma   90.00
#
_symmetry.space_group_name_H-M   'P 1'
#
loop_
_entity.id
_entity.type
_entity.pdbx_description
1 polymer ?
#
loop_
_entity_poly.entity_id
_entity_poly.type
_entity_poly.pdbx_seq_one_letter_code
_entity_poly.pdbx_strand_id
1 'polypeptide(L)'
;MELSARTSQHDAPNALAAAVARARGLLDLTVGNPTVADLPYDARAILDGLADPRGLVYAPDPLGLLSARAAVASDWAARGTAIEPARIALTASTSEAYGVLFKVLCDPGDEILVPAPSYPLLGFLAAFESVTLTTYPLLHAGRWHVDLEALRAAITPRTKAIVVVSPNNPTGSYLGEDELEAMLDLGLPIVSDEVFATYPLAVPEGRIRTVAGATRGLVFALSGLSKLAALPQLKLGWIGVAGDPALSARAMARLELVLDAYLSVATPIQLALPAILASRGVTEQAIAARTRANLDAAREALARAPSATLLGVEGGWYAIVRVPETRSDEEWALALVEEVGVHVQPGYFFDMGRGAYLVVSLLTPPAIFAEGLTRLATYVRDQE
;
A
#
# COMPACT_ATOMS: atom_id res chain seq x y z
N MET A 1 -28.23 -0.76 24.34
CA MET A 1 -27.90 0.25 23.31
C MET A 1 -27.00 -0.46 22.31
N GLU A 2 -27.43 -0.60 21.07
CA GLU A 2 -26.60 -1.19 20.01
C GLU A 2 -25.79 -0.12 19.30
N LEU A 3 -24.51 -0.39 19.06
CA LEU A 3 -23.64 0.46 18.25
C LEU A 3 -23.82 0.12 16.77
N SER A 4 -23.26 0.94 15.89
CA SER A 4 -23.36 0.74 14.43
C SER A 4 -22.72 -0.60 14.01
N ALA A 5 -23.45 -1.38 13.21
CA ALA A 5 -22.95 -2.63 12.62
C ALA A 5 -21.70 -2.42 11.76
N ARG A 6 -21.46 -1.22 11.24
CA ARG A 6 -20.25 -0.87 10.47
C ARG A 6 -18.95 -0.98 11.27
N THR A 7 -19.02 -1.02 12.59
CA THR A 7 -17.87 -1.10 13.50
C THR A 7 -17.84 -2.40 14.31
N SER A 8 -18.71 -3.37 14.02
CA SER A 8 -18.83 -4.62 14.77
C SER A 8 -17.80 -5.70 14.41
N GLN A 9 -16.83 -5.37 13.55
CA GLN A 9 -15.85 -6.34 13.07
C GLN A 9 -14.71 -6.52 14.08
N HIS A 10 -14.48 -7.78 14.50
CA HIS A 10 -13.30 -8.28 15.22
C HIS A 10 -13.14 -7.89 16.69
N ASP A 11 -13.94 -8.47 17.57
CA ASP A 11 -13.81 -8.30 19.03
C ASP A 11 -12.83 -9.28 19.71
N ALA A 12 -12.27 -10.28 19.01
CA ALA A 12 -11.37 -11.26 19.60
C ALA A 12 -9.94 -11.14 19.06
N PRO A 13 -8.90 -11.09 19.94
CA PRO A 13 -7.52 -11.22 19.48
C PRO A 13 -7.32 -12.60 18.85
N ASN A 14 -6.66 -12.66 17.68
CA ASN A 14 -6.32 -13.93 17.06
C ASN A 14 -5.22 -14.68 17.83
N ALA A 15 -5.10 -15.98 17.59
CA ALA A 15 -4.15 -16.84 18.28
C ALA A 15 -2.70 -16.37 18.11
N LEU A 16 -2.32 -15.90 16.91
CA LEU A 16 -0.98 -15.38 16.63
C LEU A 16 -0.67 -14.12 17.44
N ALA A 17 -1.60 -13.15 17.52
CA ALA A 17 -1.41 -11.95 18.34
C ALA A 17 -1.21 -12.30 19.83
N ALA A 18 -1.94 -13.30 20.34
CA ALA A 18 -1.77 -13.77 21.71
C ALA A 18 -0.42 -14.48 21.91
N ALA A 19 0.06 -15.26 20.96
CA ALA A 19 1.38 -15.91 21.01
C ALA A 19 2.51 -14.87 20.97
N VAL A 20 2.46 -13.91 20.06
CA VAL A 20 3.43 -12.80 19.94
C VAL A 20 3.50 -11.99 21.24
N ALA A 21 2.36 -11.68 21.88
CA ALA A 21 2.32 -10.92 23.13
C ALA A 21 2.99 -11.67 24.31
N ARG A 22 2.99 -13.00 24.31
CA ARG A 22 3.65 -13.85 25.35
C ARG A 22 5.13 -14.09 25.09
N ALA A 23 5.54 -14.08 23.84
CA ALA A 23 6.89 -14.41 23.44
C ALA A 23 7.90 -13.30 23.84
N ARG A 24 9.15 -13.68 24.04
CA ARG A 24 10.25 -12.76 24.36
C ARG A 24 11.39 -12.98 23.37
N GLY A 25 12.05 -11.89 22.98
CA GLY A 25 13.23 -11.96 22.10
C GLY A 25 12.89 -12.43 20.68
N LEU A 26 11.67 -12.14 20.17
CA LEU A 26 11.28 -12.46 18.81
C LEU A 26 12.15 -11.73 17.78
N LEU A 27 12.50 -12.42 16.73
CA LEU A 27 12.98 -11.83 15.50
C LEU A 27 11.75 -11.42 14.67
N ASP A 28 11.42 -10.13 14.71
CA ASP A 28 10.23 -9.62 14.03
C ASP A 28 10.53 -9.32 12.55
N LEU A 29 10.01 -10.15 11.67
CA LEU A 29 10.10 -9.99 10.22
C LEU A 29 8.87 -9.27 9.63
N THR A 30 8.04 -8.61 10.45
CA THR A 30 6.81 -7.93 10.01
C THR A 30 6.92 -6.40 10.03
N VAL A 31 8.11 -5.85 10.29
CA VAL A 31 8.35 -4.40 10.49
C VAL A 31 7.81 -3.59 9.30
N GLY A 32 6.65 -2.97 9.47
CA GLY A 32 6.00 -2.12 8.46
C GLY A 32 6.08 -0.62 8.77
N ASN A 33 6.54 -0.27 9.99
CA ASN A 33 6.72 1.11 10.42
C ASN A 33 8.15 1.58 10.15
N PRO A 34 8.38 2.47 9.16
CA PRO A 34 9.73 2.91 8.81
C PRO A 34 10.41 3.73 9.92
N THR A 35 9.66 4.37 10.81
CA THR A 35 10.22 5.24 11.85
C THR A 35 10.90 4.48 12.99
N VAL A 36 10.68 3.17 13.09
CA VAL A 36 11.36 2.27 14.05
C VAL A 36 12.33 1.31 13.35
N ALA A 37 12.57 1.51 12.06
CA ALA A 37 13.41 0.65 11.24
C ALA A 37 14.87 1.13 11.14
N ASP A 38 15.28 2.05 11.99
CA ASP A 38 16.64 2.61 12.01
C ASP A 38 17.09 3.15 10.64
N LEU A 39 16.28 4.07 10.09
CA LEU A 39 16.52 4.74 8.82
C LEU A 39 17.03 6.15 9.01
N PRO A 40 17.93 6.65 8.14
CA PRO A 40 18.38 8.03 8.19
C PRO A 40 17.29 8.98 7.66
N TYR A 41 17.15 10.16 8.31
CA TYR A 41 16.26 11.24 7.90
C TYR A 41 17.03 12.57 7.87
N ASP A 42 16.71 13.45 6.93
CA ASP A 42 17.10 14.86 7.02
C ASP A 42 16.18 15.56 8.03
N ALA A 43 16.46 15.32 9.31
CA ALA A 43 15.64 15.85 10.41
C ALA A 43 15.54 17.38 10.38
N ARG A 44 16.60 18.07 9.95
CA ARG A 44 16.63 19.53 9.89
C ARG A 44 15.66 20.05 8.83
N ALA A 45 15.74 19.57 7.60
CA ALA A 45 14.85 19.99 6.53
C ALA A 45 13.36 19.74 6.88
N ILE A 46 13.08 18.59 7.54
CA ILE A 46 11.73 18.24 7.98
C ILE A 46 11.23 19.20 9.07
N LEU A 47 12.00 19.38 10.13
CA LEU A 47 11.58 20.16 11.32
C LEU A 47 11.53 21.66 11.02
N ASP A 48 12.50 22.20 10.28
CA ASP A 48 12.51 23.61 9.87
C ASP A 48 11.28 23.92 8.98
N GLY A 49 10.89 22.99 8.10
CA GLY A 49 9.68 23.14 7.28
C GLY A 49 8.39 23.18 8.11
N LEU A 50 8.31 22.38 9.17
CA LEU A 50 7.14 22.33 10.06
C LEU A 50 7.04 23.58 10.97
N ALA A 51 8.14 24.29 11.18
CA ALA A 51 8.21 25.51 12.02
C ALA A 51 7.87 26.80 11.27
N ASP A 52 7.34 26.73 10.04
CA ASP A 52 6.98 27.91 9.24
C ASP A 52 5.89 28.74 9.97
N PRO A 53 6.13 30.04 10.26
CA PRO A 53 5.19 30.88 11.00
C PRO A 53 3.86 31.09 10.27
N ARG A 54 3.78 30.89 8.96
CA ARG A 54 2.54 30.91 8.20
C ARG A 54 1.57 29.79 8.62
N GLY A 55 2.08 28.74 9.27
CA GLY A 55 1.27 27.68 9.86
C GLY A 55 0.36 28.11 11.00
N LEU A 56 0.54 29.32 11.54
CA LEU A 56 -0.31 29.92 12.58
C LEU A 56 -1.56 30.61 12.01
N VAL A 57 -1.65 30.75 10.69
CA VAL A 57 -2.77 31.44 10.03
C VAL A 57 -3.75 30.40 9.51
N TYR A 58 -5.03 30.52 9.88
CA TYR A 58 -6.09 29.72 9.35
C TYR A 58 -6.55 30.29 7.98
N ALA A 59 -6.15 29.61 6.91
CA ALA A 59 -6.54 29.93 5.55
C ALA A 59 -6.85 28.62 4.81
N PRO A 60 -8.04 28.04 5.02
CA PRO A 60 -8.38 26.73 4.47
C PRO A 60 -8.51 26.78 2.94
N ASP A 61 -7.98 25.72 2.30
CA ASP A 61 -8.19 25.42 0.89
C ASP A 61 -8.69 23.95 0.85
N PRO A 62 -9.89 23.69 0.37
CA PRO A 62 -10.47 22.33 0.35
C PRO A 62 -9.57 21.29 -0.31
N LEU A 63 -8.93 21.66 -1.42
CA LEU A 63 -8.02 20.76 -2.13
C LEU A 63 -6.59 20.75 -1.53
N GLY A 64 -6.33 21.60 -0.54
CA GLY A 64 -5.00 21.84 0.03
C GLY A 64 -4.23 22.95 -0.67
N LEU A 65 -3.23 23.53 0.02
CA LEU A 65 -2.44 24.66 -0.45
C LEU A 65 -1.86 24.41 -1.85
N LEU A 66 -1.99 25.41 -2.73
CA LEU A 66 -1.46 25.31 -4.11
C LEU A 66 0.04 25.01 -4.11
N SER A 67 0.83 25.57 -3.17
CA SER A 67 2.28 25.29 -3.05
C SER A 67 2.57 23.82 -2.77
N ALA A 68 1.77 23.19 -1.93
CA ALA A 68 1.90 21.76 -1.61
C ALA A 68 1.48 20.88 -2.80
N ARG A 69 0.37 21.20 -3.47
CA ARG A 69 -0.06 20.51 -4.69
C ARG A 69 0.95 20.67 -5.84
N ALA A 70 1.56 21.84 -5.97
CA ALA A 70 2.63 22.08 -6.95
C ALA A 70 3.88 21.26 -6.63
N ALA A 71 4.25 21.06 -5.36
CA ALA A 71 5.36 20.21 -4.97
C ALA A 71 5.09 18.74 -5.33
N VAL A 72 3.87 18.23 -5.14
CA VAL A 72 3.46 16.90 -5.58
C VAL A 72 3.53 16.77 -7.10
N ALA A 73 3.03 17.76 -7.84
CA ALA A 73 3.11 17.78 -9.30
C ALA A 73 4.55 17.76 -9.81
N SER A 74 5.42 18.54 -9.17
CA SER A 74 6.87 18.56 -9.49
C SER A 74 7.54 17.21 -9.20
N ASP A 75 7.15 16.52 -8.14
CA ASP A 75 7.64 15.19 -7.82
C ASP A 75 7.21 14.15 -8.87
N TRP A 76 5.96 14.16 -9.34
CA TRP A 76 5.54 13.32 -10.45
C TRP A 76 6.26 13.65 -11.75
N ALA A 77 6.44 14.94 -12.06
CA ALA A 77 7.18 15.37 -13.25
C ALA A 77 8.63 14.90 -13.23
N ALA A 78 9.30 14.95 -12.07
CA ALA A 78 10.66 14.41 -11.91
C ALA A 78 10.74 12.89 -12.15
N ARG A 79 9.62 12.18 -11.99
CA ARG A 79 9.49 10.74 -12.27
C ARG A 79 8.91 10.45 -13.67
N GLY A 80 8.82 11.46 -14.52
CA GLY A 80 8.41 11.32 -15.93
C GLY A 80 6.91 11.44 -16.20
N THR A 81 6.10 11.83 -15.21
CA THR A 81 4.64 11.96 -15.37
C THR A 81 4.18 13.37 -15.07
N ALA A 82 3.66 14.08 -16.06
CA ALA A 82 3.13 15.43 -15.89
C ALA A 82 1.68 15.38 -15.40
N ILE A 83 1.40 16.07 -14.30
CA ILE A 83 0.05 16.30 -13.78
C ILE A 83 -0.04 17.76 -13.30
N GLU A 84 -1.15 18.42 -13.58
CA GLU A 84 -1.33 19.80 -13.13
C GLU A 84 -1.70 19.87 -11.65
N PRO A 85 -1.22 20.86 -10.89
CA PRO A 85 -1.59 21.05 -9.48
C PRO A 85 -3.10 21.16 -9.24
N ALA A 86 -3.86 21.66 -10.24
CA ALA A 86 -5.32 21.74 -10.20
C ALA A 86 -6.01 20.36 -10.21
N ARG A 87 -5.31 19.30 -10.57
CA ARG A 87 -5.78 17.91 -10.57
C ARG A 87 -5.31 17.10 -9.36
N ILE A 88 -4.81 17.78 -8.33
CA ILE A 88 -4.32 17.14 -7.10
C ILE A 88 -5.16 17.64 -5.92
N ALA A 89 -5.61 16.70 -5.09
CA ALA A 89 -6.27 16.99 -3.82
C ALA A 89 -5.46 16.36 -2.68
N LEU A 90 -5.22 17.10 -1.60
CA LEU A 90 -4.51 16.61 -0.41
C LEU A 90 -5.49 15.96 0.56
N THR A 91 -5.00 14.93 1.26
CA THR A 91 -5.72 14.21 2.32
C THR A 91 -4.78 13.96 3.50
N ALA A 92 -5.30 13.67 4.68
CA ALA A 92 -4.47 13.33 5.84
C ALA A 92 -3.79 11.96 5.73
N SER A 93 -4.23 11.11 4.81
CA SER A 93 -3.63 9.79 4.51
C SER A 93 -4.27 9.19 3.26
N THR A 94 -3.67 8.14 2.69
CA THR A 94 -4.33 7.34 1.65
C THR A 94 -5.58 6.63 2.19
N SER A 95 -5.63 6.27 3.47
CA SER A 95 -6.86 5.74 4.09
C SER A 95 -8.01 6.74 4.05
N GLU A 96 -7.76 8.02 4.32
CA GLU A 96 -8.76 9.08 4.13
C GLU A 96 -9.10 9.26 2.65
N ALA A 97 -8.10 9.21 1.77
CA ALA A 97 -8.34 9.30 0.33
C ALA A 97 -9.34 8.22 -0.15
N TYR A 98 -9.21 6.99 0.33
CA TYR A 98 -10.21 5.94 0.05
C TYR A 98 -11.60 6.30 0.57
N GLY A 99 -11.73 6.73 1.83
CA GLY A 99 -13.03 7.13 2.40
C GLY A 99 -13.67 8.30 1.64
N VAL A 100 -12.85 9.27 1.20
CA VAL A 100 -13.31 10.39 0.36
C VAL A 100 -13.76 9.89 -1.01
N LEU A 101 -12.98 9.01 -1.66
CA LEU A 101 -13.33 8.45 -2.97
C LEU A 101 -14.58 7.58 -2.90
N PHE A 102 -14.77 6.79 -1.85
CA PHE A 102 -16.01 6.02 -1.68
C PHE A 102 -17.24 6.92 -1.56
N LYS A 103 -17.14 8.06 -0.86
CA LYS A 103 -18.21 9.08 -0.82
C LYS A 103 -18.48 9.73 -2.18
N VAL A 104 -17.44 9.89 -3.01
CA VAL A 104 -17.56 10.52 -4.34
C VAL A 104 -18.12 9.56 -5.39
N LEU A 105 -17.79 8.27 -5.29
CA LEU A 105 -18.04 7.26 -6.33
C LEU A 105 -19.23 6.36 -6.02
N CYS A 106 -19.60 6.16 -4.75
CA CYS A 106 -20.55 5.15 -4.31
C CYS A 106 -21.69 5.74 -3.50
N ASP A 107 -22.86 5.14 -3.67
CA ASP A 107 -23.96 5.24 -2.72
C ASP A 107 -23.94 4.04 -1.75
N PRO A 108 -24.59 4.11 -0.57
CA PRO A 108 -24.67 2.98 0.35
C PRO A 108 -25.20 1.71 -0.34
N GLY A 109 -24.44 0.60 -0.23
CA GLY A 109 -24.76 -0.68 -0.86
C GLY A 109 -24.20 -0.88 -2.26
N ASP A 110 -23.51 0.12 -2.81
CA ASP A 110 -22.71 -0.06 -4.03
C ASP A 110 -21.48 -0.91 -3.78
N GLU A 111 -20.83 -1.35 -4.85
CA GLU A 111 -19.72 -2.29 -4.84
C GLU A 111 -18.45 -1.69 -5.43
N ILE A 112 -17.30 -2.05 -4.84
CA ILE A 112 -15.96 -1.76 -5.34
C ILE A 112 -15.23 -3.09 -5.55
N LEU A 113 -14.61 -3.25 -6.71
CA LEU A 113 -13.73 -4.39 -6.99
C LEU A 113 -12.33 -4.12 -6.44
N VAL A 114 -11.77 -5.09 -5.70
CA VAL A 114 -10.44 -5.00 -5.07
C VAL A 114 -9.60 -6.24 -5.39
N PRO A 115 -8.25 -6.12 -5.50
CA PRO A 115 -7.42 -7.30 -5.76
C PRO A 115 -7.34 -8.21 -4.53
N ALA A 116 -7.24 -9.52 -4.77
CA ALA A 116 -6.86 -10.52 -3.78
C ALA A 116 -5.72 -11.40 -4.35
N PRO A 117 -4.58 -11.54 -3.64
CA PRO A 117 -4.29 -10.98 -2.31
C PRO A 117 -4.04 -9.47 -2.32
N SER A 118 -4.36 -8.82 -1.18
CA SER A 118 -4.09 -7.40 -0.98
C SER A 118 -4.09 -7.03 0.52
N TYR A 119 -3.86 -5.76 0.79
CA TYR A 119 -3.77 -5.22 2.14
C TYR A 119 -5.17 -5.16 2.81
N PRO A 120 -5.34 -5.68 4.03
CA PRO A 120 -6.66 -5.92 4.64
C PRO A 120 -7.43 -4.67 5.07
N LEU A 121 -6.80 -3.47 5.09
CA LEU A 121 -7.43 -2.24 5.57
C LEU A 121 -8.65 -1.82 4.73
N LEU A 122 -8.69 -2.16 3.45
CA LEU A 122 -9.76 -1.77 2.54
C LEU A 122 -11.13 -2.23 3.02
N GLY A 123 -11.22 -3.42 3.62
CA GLY A 123 -12.47 -3.96 4.18
C GLY A 123 -13.10 -3.06 5.23
N PHE A 124 -12.29 -2.53 6.16
CA PHE A 124 -12.76 -1.60 7.19
C PHE A 124 -13.21 -0.27 6.58
N LEU A 125 -12.41 0.30 5.67
CA LEU A 125 -12.71 1.59 5.05
C LEU A 125 -14.02 1.54 4.25
N ALA A 126 -14.25 0.46 3.51
CA ALA A 126 -15.49 0.27 2.77
C ALA A 126 -16.69 0.07 3.70
N ALA A 127 -16.55 -0.74 4.76
CA ALA A 127 -17.62 -0.95 5.73
C ALA A 127 -18.05 0.36 6.41
N PHE A 128 -17.10 1.25 6.75
CA PHE A 128 -17.41 2.55 7.35
C PHE A 128 -18.23 3.45 6.42
N GLU A 129 -18.06 3.31 5.11
CA GLU A 129 -18.83 4.04 4.10
C GLU A 129 -20.06 3.27 3.60
N SER A 130 -20.36 2.11 4.17
CA SER A 130 -21.46 1.23 3.73
C SER A 130 -21.32 0.76 2.27
N VAL A 131 -20.09 0.57 1.82
CA VAL A 131 -19.71 0.03 0.50
C VAL A 131 -19.33 -1.43 0.64
N THR A 132 -19.72 -2.25 -0.32
CA THR A 132 -19.35 -3.66 -0.38
C THR A 132 -18.06 -3.84 -1.17
N LEU A 133 -17.13 -4.67 -0.67
CA LEU A 133 -15.97 -5.09 -1.45
C LEU A 133 -16.24 -6.45 -2.09
N THR A 134 -15.93 -6.54 -3.38
CA THR A 134 -15.88 -7.81 -4.14
C THR A 134 -14.47 -8.00 -4.65
N THR A 135 -13.88 -9.17 -4.38
CA THR A 135 -12.50 -9.44 -4.78
C THR A 135 -12.39 -9.94 -6.22
N TYR A 136 -11.30 -9.55 -6.89
CA TYR A 136 -10.84 -10.21 -8.11
C TYR A 136 -9.43 -10.79 -7.89
N PRO A 137 -9.11 -11.97 -8.48
CA PRO A 137 -7.86 -12.65 -8.17
C PRO A 137 -6.65 -12.02 -8.87
N LEU A 138 -5.53 -11.97 -8.14
CA LEU A 138 -4.19 -11.90 -8.72
C LEU A 138 -3.64 -13.33 -8.81
N LEU A 139 -3.21 -13.73 -9.99
CA LEU A 139 -2.66 -15.06 -10.26
C LEU A 139 -1.14 -15.02 -10.32
N HIS A 140 -0.49 -16.06 -9.77
CA HIS A 140 0.95 -16.21 -9.84
C HIS A 140 1.36 -17.29 -10.83
N ALA A 141 1.99 -16.87 -11.95
CA ALA A 141 2.58 -17.75 -12.97
C ALA A 141 4.03 -17.30 -13.26
N GLY A 142 4.92 -17.55 -12.30
CA GLY A 142 6.28 -17.00 -12.30
C GLY A 142 6.33 -15.51 -11.89
N ARG A 143 5.29 -14.76 -12.21
CA ARG A 143 5.01 -13.38 -11.76
C ARG A 143 3.52 -13.21 -11.46
N TRP A 144 3.17 -12.20 -10.70
CA TRP A 144 1.79 -11.86 -10.42
C TRP A 144 1.16 -11.05 -11.57
N HIS A 145 -0.09 -11.34 -11.88
CA HIS A 145 -0.90 -10.65 -12.88
C HIS A 145 -2.38 -10.69 -12.50
N VAL A 146 -3.16 -9.77 -13.06
CA VAL A 146 -4.61 -9.72 -12.84
C VAL A 146 -5.31 -10.81 -13.65
N ASP A 147 -6.23 -11.55 -13.03
CA ASP A 147 -7.20 -12.37 -13.75
C ASP A 147 -8.28 -11.46 -14.35
N LEU A 148 -8.04 -11.01 -15.58
CA LEU A 148 -8.96 -10.09 -16.29
C LEU A 148 -10.32 -10.75 -16.63
N GLU A 149 -10.37 -12.06 -16.73
CA GLU A 149 -11.63 -12.78 -16.98
C GLU A 149 -12.48 -12.80 -15.71
N ALA A 150 -11.90 -13.20 -14.60
CA ALA A 150 -12.56 -13.15 -13.29
C ALA A 150 -12.96 -11.72 -12.89
N LEU A 151 -12.10 -10.72 -13.16
CA LEU A 151 -12.42 -9.32 -12.93
C LEU A 151 -13.68 -8.89 -13.71
N ARG A 152 -13.77 -9.21 -15.01
CA ARG A 152 -14.95 -8.91 -15.84
C ARG A 152 -16.19 -9.61 -15.31
N ALA A 153 -16.07 -10.87 -14.93
CA ALA A 153 -17.19 -11.67 -14.40
C ALA A 153 -17.72 -11.14 -13.05
N ALA A 154 -16.87 -10.48 -12.27
CA ALA A 154 -17.25 -9.88 -10.97
C ALA A 154 -18.02 -8.57 -11.10
N ILE A 155 -18.08 -7.94 -12.27
CA ILE A 155 -18.79 -6.66 -12.48
C ILE A 155 -20.30 -6.87 -12.41
N THR A 156 -20.96 -6.06 -11.58
CA THR A 156 -22.42 -5.99 -11.45
C THR A 156 -22.92 -4.57 -11.73
N PRO A 157 -24.23 -4.33 -11.87
CA PRO A 157 -24.78 -2.96 -11.99
C PRO A 157 -24.47 -2.06 -10.79
N ARG A 158 -24.09 -2.65 -9.64
CA ARG A 158 -23.69 -1.91 -8.43
C ARG A 158 -22.20 -1.61 -8.38
N THR A 159 -21.39 -2.20 -9.25
CA THR A 159 -19.95 -1.93 -9.29
C THR A 159 -19.68 -0.50 -9.76
N LYS A 160 -18.96 0.28 -8.95
CA LYS A 160 -18.69 1.71 -9.20
C LYS A 160 -17.24 2.03 -9.49
N ALA A 161 -16.29 1.20 -9.05
CA ALA A 161 -14.88 1.39 -9.35
C ALA A 161 -14.09 0.09 -9.21
N ILE A 162 -12.88 0.10 -9.77
CA ILE A 162 -11.86 -0.94 -9.62
C ILE A 162 -10.71 -0.33 -8.83
N VAL A 163 -10.34 -0.96 -7.71
CA VAL A 163 -9.13 -0.62 -6.96
C VAL A 163 -7.98 -1.47 -7.48
N VAL A 164 -6.83 -0.84 -7.65
CA VAL A 164 -5.54 -1.48 -7.93
C VAL A 164 -4.56 -1.03 -6.85
N VAL A 165 -3.65 -1.89 -6.44
CA VAL A 165 -2.52 -1.54 -5.57
C VAL A 165 -1.24 -1.83 -6.36
N SER A 166 -0.42 -0.80 -6.64
CA SER A 166 0.73 -0.94 -7.55
C SER A 166 1.95 -0.13 -7.08
N PRO A 167 3.02 -0.77 -6.59
CA PRO A 167 3.15 -2.21 -6.33
C PRO A 167 2.19 -2.71 -5.26
N ASN A 168 1.65 -3.91 -5.49
CA ASN A 168 0.70 -4.50 -4.56
C ASN A 168 1.38 -4.94 -3.24
N ASN A 169 0.65 -4.84 -2.17
CA ASN A 169 1.02 -5.38 -0.86
C ASN A 169 0.11 -6.60 -0.56
N PRO A 170 0.63 -7.84 -0.49
CA PRO A 170 2.05 -8.17 -0.26
C PRO A 170 2.82 -8.66 -1.50
N THR A 171 2.21 -8.79 -2.69
CA THR A 171 2.82 -9.47 -3.84
C THR A 171 4.01 -8.72 -4.45
N GLY A 172 4.10 -7.41 -4.23
CA GLY A 172 5.11 -6.55 -4.82
C GLY A 172 4.94 -6.32 -6.33
N SER A 173 3.84 -6.77 -6.93
CA SER A 173 3.61 -6.65 -8.37
C SER A 173 3.19 -5.25 -8.79
N TYR A 174 3.75 -4.75 -9.88
CA TYR A 174 3.25 -3.58 -10.58
C TYR A 174 2.12 -3.96 -11.55
N LEU A 175 1.23 -3.02 -11.82
CA LEU A 175 0.20 -3.15 -12.85
C LEU A 175 0.85 -3.20 -14.25
N GLY A 176 0.39 -4.11 -15.10
CA GLY A 176 0.78 -4.19 -16.50
C GLY A 176 0.13 -3.11 -17.36
N GLU A 177 0.81 -2.69 -18.42
CA GLU A 177 0.24 -1.76 -19.41
C GLU A 177 -1.03 -2.36 -20.04
N ASP A 178 -0.96 -3.63 -20.47
CA ASP A 178 -2.10 -4.35 -21.06
C ASP A 178 -3.25 -4.54 -20.05
N GLU A 179 -2.91 -4.75 -18.76
CA GLU A 179 -3.90 -4.85 -17.68
C GLU A 179 -4.64 -3.53 -17.47
N LEU A 180 -3.91 -2.39 -17.44
CA LEU A 180 -4.52 -1.07 -17.34
C LEU A 180 -5.45 -0.78 -18.52
N GLU A 181 -4.99 -1.01 -19.74
CA GLU A 181 -5.79 -0.79 -20.95
C GLU A 181 -7.07 -1.63 -20.93
N ALA A 182 -6.96 -2.91 -20.57
CA ALA A 182 -8.12 -3.79 -20.45
C ALA A 182 -9.10 -3.35 -19.35
N MET A 183 -8.61 -2.80 -18.22
CA MET A 183 -9.47 -2.23 -17.17
C MET A 183 -10.15 -0.95 -17.61
N LEU A 184 -9.44 -0.06 -18.32
CA LEU A 184 -10.02 1.18 -18.86
C LEU A 184 -11.15 0.90 -19.86
N ASP A 185 -11.07 -0.20 -20.63
CA ASP A 185 -12.12 -0.64 -21.57
C ASP A 185 -13.41 -1.06 -20.86
N LEU A 186 -13.36 -1.36 -19.57
CA LEU A 186 -14.56 -1.67 -18.77
C LEU A 186 -15.41 -0.43 -18.46
N GLY A 187 -14.88 0.77 -18.66
CA GLY A 187 -15.59 2.03 -18.47
C GLY A 187 -15.85 2.42 -17.01
N LEU A 188 -15.25 1.70 -16.05
CA LEU A 188 -15.32 2.00 -14.62
C LEU A 188 -14.15 2.89 -14.19
N PRO A 189 -14.33 3.77 -13.19
CA PRO A 189 -13.23 4.48 -12.55
C PRO A 189 -12.19 3.52 -11.96
N ILE A 190 -10.90 3.87 -12.08
CA ILE A 190 -9.80 3.10 -11.48
C ILE A 190 -9.20 3.91 -10.35
N VAL A 191 -9.04 3.29 -9.18
CA VAL A 191 -8.34 3.85 -8.02
C VAL A 191 -7.06 3.05 -7.81
N SER A 192 -5.91 3.67 -8.08
CA SER A 192 -4.60 3.04 -7.93
C SER A 192 -3.89 3.54 -6.66
N ASP A 193 -3.66 2.65 -5.71
CA ASP A 193 -2.81 2.93 -4.55
C ASP A 193 -1.35 2.72 -4.93
N GLU A 194 -0.60 3.82 -5.00
CA GLU A 194 0.77 3.86 -5.49
C GLU A 194 1.78 4.23 -4.39
N VAL A 195 1.45 3.98 -3.13
CA VAL A 195 2.32 4.37 -2.00
C VAL A 195 3.71 3.74 -2.06
N PHE A 196 3.86 2.60 -2.71
CA PHE A 196 5.14 1.90 -2.89
C PHE A 196 5.81 2.12 -4.26
N ALA A 197 5.25 2.94 -5.14
CA ALA A 197 5.71 3.10 -6.53
C ALA A 197 7.17 3.55 -6.67
N THR A 198 7.74 4.21 -5.65
CA THR A 198 9.14 4.67 -5.63
C THR A 198 10.14 3.61 -5.16
N TYR A 199 9.70 2.41 -4.84
CA TYR A 199 10.55 1.32 -4.35
C TYR A 199 10.61 0.13 -5.33
N PRO A 200 11.16 0.32 -6.55
CA PRO A 200 11.36 -0.76 -7.50
C PRO A 200 12.48 -1.69 -7.05
N LEU A 201 12.30 -2.99 -7.26
CA LEU A 201 13.32 -4.03 -7.05
C LEU A 201 13.74 -4.67 -8.37
N ALA A 202 12.87 -5.42 -9.02
CA ALA A 202 13.11 -6.09 -10.28
C ALA A 202 11.88 -5.95 -11.18
N VAL A 203 11.69 -4.76 -11.77
CA VAL A 203 10.48 -4.43 -12.54
C VAL A 203 10.64 -4.91 -13.97
N PRO A 204 9.80 -5.84 -14.45
CA PRO A 204 9.80 -6.28 -15.83
C PRO A 204 9.37 -5.16 -16.80
N GLU A 205 9.71 -5.33 -18.06
CA GLU A 205 9.17 -4.51 -19.15
C GLU A 205 7.64 -4.66 -19.22
N GLY A 206 6.94 -3.61 -19.67
CA GLY A 206 5.48 -3.58 -19.78
C GLY A 206 4.75 -3.34 -18.44
N ARG A 207 5.47 -2.90 -17.39
CA ARG A 207 4.86 -2.47 -16.12
C ARG A 207 4.79 -0.95 -16.04
N ILE A 208 3.68 -0.42 -15.58
CA ILE A 208 3.50 1.02 -15.36
C ILE A 208 3.92 1.43 -13.95
N ARG A 209 4.40 2.66 -13.84
CA ARG A 209 4.84 3.24 -12.56
C ARG A 209 3.75 4.04 -11.88
N THR A 210 2.81 4.57 -12.65
CA THR A 210 1.69 5.37 -12.16
C THR A 210 0.59 5.42 -13.21
N VAL A 211 -0.65 5.43 -12.76
CA VAL A 211 -1.82 5.68 -13.62
C VAL A 211 -2.07 7.18 -13.84
N ALA A 212 -1.33 8.06 -13.15
CA ALA A 212 -1.51 9.52 -13.26
C ALA A 212 -1.24 10.08 -14.67
N GLY A 213 -0.60 9.30 -15.54
CA GLY A 213 -0.38 9.63 -16.95
C GLY A 213 -1.52 9.22 -17.89
N ALA A 214 -2.58 8.60 -17.42
CA ALA A 214 -3.69 8.16 -18.25
C ALA A 214 -4.40 9.35 -18.92
N THR A 215 -4.80 9.17 -20.18
CA THR A 215 -5.46 10.20 -20.98
C THR A 215 -6.93 9.89 -21.28
N ARG A 216 -7.41 8.69 -20.92
CA ARG A 216 -8.78 8.23 -21.10
C ARG A 216 -9.34 7.58 -19.82
N GLY A 217 -10.65 7.39 -19.75
CA GLY A 217 -11.33 6.90 -18.57
C GLY A 217 -11.31 7.93 -17.44
N LEU A 218 -11.50 7.48 -16.20
CA LEU A 218 -11.34 8.27 -14.98
C LEU A 218 -10.45 7.47 -14.04
N VAL A 219 -9.28 8.02 -13.68
CA VAL A 219 -8.32 7.35 -12.81
C VAL A 219 -7.91 8.24 -11.65
N PHE A 220 -7.67 7.63 -10.51
CA PHE A 220 -7.20 8.25 -9.28
C PHE A 220 -5.91 7.57 -8.85
N ALA A 221 -4.81 8.33 -8.80
CA ALA A 221 -3.52 7.87 -8.30
C ALA A 221 -3.34 8.35 -6.85
N LEU A 222 -3.25 7.40 -5.90
CA LEU A 222 -3.07 7.69 -4.48
C LEU A 222 -1.62 7.54 -4.08
N SER A 223 -1.10 8.49 -3.31
CA SER A 223 0.20 8.35 -2.66
C SER A 223 0.27 9.23 -1.41
N GLY A 224 1.40 9.24 -0.71
CA GLY A 224 1.55 10.04 0.49
C GLY A 224 2.88 9.84 1.20
N LEU A 225 3.13 10.69 2.20
CA LEU A 225 4.39 10.72 2.96
C LEU A 225 4.66 9.43 3.73
N SER A 226 3.63 8.66 4.08
CA SER A 226 3.75 7.46 4.90
C SER A 226 4.75 6.44 4.38
N LYS A 227 4.81 6.25 3.07
CA LYS A 227 5.74 5.33 2.40
C LYS A 227 6.76 6.09 1.58
N LEU A 228 6.33 7.03 0.74
CA LEU A 228 7.19 7.78 -0.17
C LEU A 228 8.34 8.49 0.55
N ALA A 229 8.08 9.12 1.70
CA ALA A 229 9.11 9.77 2.54
C ALA A 229 9.37 9.02 3.85
N ALA A 230 8.72 7.86 4.06
CA ALA A 230 8.81 7.08 5.30
C ALA A 230 8.39 7.86 6.58
N LEU A 231 7.40 8.76 6.46
CA LEU A 231 6.93 9.67 7.52
C LEU A 231 5.42 9.51 7.79
N PRO A 232 4.95 8.32 8.24
CA PRO A 232 3.52 8.06 8.46
C PRO A 232 2.89 8.94 9.55
N GLN A 233 3.68 9.43 10.50
CA GLN A 233 3.25 10.30 11.60
C GLN A 233 2.89 11.71 11.14
N LEU A 234 3.38 12.17 9.99
CA LEU A 234 3.12 13.53 9.49
C LEU A 234 1.77 13.67 8.80
N LYS A 235 1.06 12.57 8.57
CA LYS A 235 -0.34 12.55 8.14
C LYS A 235 -0.65 13.45 6.94
N LEU A 236 0.02 13.17 5.80
CA LEU A 236 -0.29 13.80 4.53
C LEU A 236 -0.21 12.79 3.38
N GLY A 237 -1.30 12.69 2.63
CA GLY A 237 -1.43 11.96 1.38
C GLY A 237 -2.08 12.84 0.31
N TRP A 238 -2.28 12.30 -0.86
CA TRP A 238 -2.91 13.00 -1.97
C TRP A 238 -3.58 12.06 -2.97
N ILE A 239 -4.50 12.64 -3.72
CA ILE A 239 -5.21 12.05 -4.85
C ILE A 239 -4.83 12.84 -6.10
N GLY A 240 -4.19 12.20 -7.08
CA GLY A 240 -4.04 12.74 -8.42
C GLY A 240 -5.17 12.24 -9.31
N VAL A 241 -5.84 13.12 -10.03
CA VAL A 241 -6.96 12.78 -10.91
C VAL A 241 -6.54 12.92 -12.37
N ALA A 242 -6.64 11.84 -13.14
CA ALA A 242 -6.24 11.81 -14.55
C ALA A 242 -7.30 11.11 -15.42
N GLY A 243 -7.05 11.06 -16.74
CA GLY A 243 -7.96 10.50 -17.72
C GLY A 243 -8.72 11.58 -18.50
N ASP A 244 -9.95 11.29 -18.91
CA ASP A 244 -10.79 12.19 -19.67
C ASP A 244 -10.95 13.55 -18.97
N PRO A 245 -10.72 14.69 -19.65
CA PRO A 245 -10.74 15.99 -19.02
C PRO A 245 -12.09 16.37 -18.39
N ALA A 246 -13.21 16.00 -19.00
CA ALA A 246 -14.54 16.33 -18.50
C ALA A 246 -14.89 15.48 -17.27
N LEU A 247 -14.54 14.19 -17.28
CA LEU A 247 -14.72 13.32 -16.14
C LEU A 247 -13.82 13.75 -14.97
N SER A 248 -12.55 14.07 -15.24
CA SER A 248 -11.60 14.55 -14.24
C SER A 248 -12.06 15.86 -13.58
N ALA A 249 -12.55 16.83 -14.36
CA ALA A 249 -13.07 18.09 -13.83
C ALA A 249 -14.29 17.87 -12.91
N ARG A 250 -15.21 16.99 -13.31
CA ARG A 250 -16.36 16.62 -12.47
C ARG A 250 -15.94 15.91 -11.18
N ALA A 251 -14.95 15.03 -11.26
CA ALA A 251 -14.41 14.34 -10.09
C ALA A 251 -13.75 15.33 -9.12
N MET A 252 -12.93 16.26 -9.62
CA MET A 252 -12.31 17.31 -8.81
C MET A 252 -13.33 18.17 -8.07
N ALA A 253 -14.42 18.60 -8.75
CA ALA A 253 -15.49 19.37 -8.10
C ALA A 253 -16.20 18.59 -6.98
N ARG A 254 -16.34 17.25 -7.12
CA ARG A 254 -16.90 16.39 -6.07
C ARG A 254 -15.92 16.17 -4.91
N LEU A 255 -14.64 15.98 -5.21
CA LEU A 255 -13.59 15.89 -4.21
C LEU A 255 -13.53 17.19 -3.38
N GLU A 256 -13.54 18.34 -4.03
CA GLU A 256 -13.55 19.64 -3.35
C GLU A 256 -14.71 19.77 -2.37
N LEU A 257 -15.93 19.41 -2.79
CA LEU A 257 -17.13 19.45 -1.94
C LEU A 257 -16.96 18.57 -0.68
N VAL A 258 -16.45 17.35 -0.84
CA VAL A 258 -16.27 16.44 0.31
C VAL A 258 -15.15 16.93 1.22
N LEU A 259 -14.01 17.33 0.64
CA LEU A 259 -12.84 17.77 1.41
C LEU A 259 -13.09 19.10 2.14
N ASP A 260 -13.91 20.00 1.60
CA ASP A 260 -14.32 21.24 2.27
C ASP A 260 -15.06 20.98 3.59
N ALA A 261 -15.80 19.88 3.68
CA ALA A 261 -16.50 19.50 4.91
C ALA A 261 -15.56 19.01 6.03
N TYR A 262 -14.37 18.53 5.68
CA TYR A 262 -13.43 17.95 6.66
C TYR A 262 -12.22 18.85 6.94
N LEU A 263 -11.63 19.46 5.89
CA LEU A 263 -10.41 20.29 5.98
C LEU A 263 -9.31 19.63 6.81
N SER A 264 -9.09 18.33 6.59
CA SER A 264 -8.37 17.43 7.52
C SER A 264 -6.86 17.65 7.55
N VAL A 265 -6.27 18.26 6.51
CA VAL A 265 -4.81 18.40 6.41
C VAL A 265 -4.34 19.68 7.09
N ALA A 266 -3.54 19.55 8.14
CA ALA A 266 -2.99 20.68 8.87
C ALA A 266 -2.09 21.57 8.00
N THR A 267 -2.17 22.89 8.17
CA THR A 267 -1.38 23.87 7.40
C THR A 267 0.14 23.66 7.53
N PRO A 268 0.73 23.41 8.73
CA PRO A 268 2.18 23.25 8.86
C PRO A 268 2.77 22.15 7.98
N ILE A 269 2.12 20.99 7.89
CA ILE A 269 2.63 19.89 7.05
C ILE A 269 2.51 20.20 5.56
N GLN A 270 1.49 20.94 5.14
CA GLN A 270 1.35 21.39 3.75
C GLN A 270 2.47 22.38 3.37
N LEU A 271 2.84 23.29 4.29
CA LEU A 271 3.95 24.23 4.10
C LEU A 271 5.30 23.52 4.07
N ALA A 272 5.48 22.47 4.87
CA ALA A 272 6.69 21.67 4.91
C ALA A 272 6.85 20.72 3.70
N LEU A 273 5.77 20.40 3.00
CA LEU A 273 5.78 19.36 1.97
C LEU A 273 6.84 19.55 0.87
N PRO A 274 7.07 20.77 0.32
CA PRO A 274 8.13 20.97 -0.67
C PRO A 274 9.53 20.59 -0.15
N ALA A 275 9.87 20.97 1.08
CA ALA A 275 11.16 20.66 1.71
C ALA A 275 11.30 19.16 2.00
N ILE A 276 10.23 18.52 2.48
CA ILE A 276 10.19 17.08 2.75
C ILE A 276 10.40 16.28 1.47
N LEU A 277 9.70 16.63 0.39
CA LEU A 277 9.86 15.94 -0.89
C LEU A 277 11.26 16.12 -1.48
N ALA A 278 11.86 17.30 -1.32
CA ALA A 278 13.21 17.57 -1.79
C ALA A 278 14.30 16.83 -0.97
N SER A 279 14.07 16.60 0.32
CA SER A 279 15.07 16.00 1.23
C SER A 279 14.93 14.48 1.41
N ARG A 280 13.85 13.86 0.92
CA ARG A 280 13.56 12.43 1.15
C ARG A 280 14.59 11.46 0.60
N GLY A 281 15.43 11.90 -0.35
CA GLY A 281 16.34 11.03 -1.11
C GLY A 281 17.27 10.19 -0.23
N VAL A 282 17.74 10.71 0.90
CA VAL A 282 18.59 9.95 1.84
C VAL A 282 17.85 8.75 2.43
N THR A 283 16.61 8.93 2.84
CA THR A 283 15.75 7.88 3.41
C THR A 283 15.33 6.88 2.33
N GLU A 284 14.92 7.36 1.16
CA GLU A 284 14.50 6.54 0.02
C GLU A 284 15.63 5.62 -0.45
N GLN A 285 16.86 6.13 -0.58
CA GLN A 285 18.04 5.35 -0.95
C GLN A 285 18.38 4.30 0.11
N ALA A 286 18.28 4.63 1.40
CA ALA A 286 18.53 3.70 2.48
C ALA A 286 17.51 2.54 2.48
N ILE A 287 16.23 2.84 2.26
CA ILE A 287 15.18 1.83 2.11
C ILE A 287 15.45 0.94 0.88
N ALA A 288 15.75 1.54 -0.27
CA ALA A 288 16.03 0.79 -1.48
C ALA A 288 17.25 -0.14 -1.34
N ALA A 289 18.31 0.31 -0.68
CA ALA A 289 19.48 -0.53 -0.39
C ALA A 289 19.11 -1.70 0.56
N ARG A 290 18.37 -1.41 1.64
CA ARG A 290 17.94 -2.41 2.62
C ARG A 290 17.03 -3.47 2.03
N THR A 291 16.01 -3.06 1.27
CA THR A 291 15.06 -4.01 0.68
C THR A 291 15.72 -4.93 -0.34
N ARG A 292 16.69 -4.44 -1.11
CA ARG A 292 17.50 -5.29 -1.99
C ARG A 292 18.37 -6.27 -1.22
N ALA A 293 19.11 -5.79 -0.21
CA ALA A 293 19.98 -6.64 0.61
C ALA A 293 19.17 -7.74 1.33
N ASN A 294 18.01 -7.40 1.89
CA ASN A 294 17.14 -8.36 2.54
C ASN A 294 16.52 -9.36 1.55
N LEU A 295 16.17 -8.92 0.34
CA LEU A 295 15.68 -9.82 -0.70
C LEU A 295 16.76 -10.84 -1.12
N ASP A 296 18.01 -10.41 -1.23
CA ASP A 296 19.15 -11.30 -1.54
C ASP A 296 19.42 -12.28 -0.38
N ALA A 297 19.39 -11.80 0.86
CA ALA A 297 19.49 -12.66 2.05
C ALA A 297 18.36 -13.71 2.11
N ALA A 298 17.12 -13.32 1.72
CA ALA A 298 16.02 -14.28 1.63
C ALA A 298 16.27 -15.38 0.59
N ARG A 299 16.78 -15.02 -0.59
CA ARG A 299 17.15 -15.97 -1.64
C ARG A 299 18.20 -16.96 -1.15
N GLU A 300 19.26 -16.46 -0.48
CA GLU A 300 20.33 -17.30 0.07
C GLU A 300 19.84 -18.25 1.17
N ALA A 301 19.02 -17.77 2.10
CA ALA A 301 18.49 -18.58 3.17
C ALA A 301 17.59 -19.70 2.64
N LEU A 302 16.64 -19.35 1.76
CA LEU A 302 15.66 -20.29 1.22
C LEU A 302 16.26 -21.28 0.21
N ALA A 303 17.40 -20.97 -0.40
CA ALA A 303 18.14 -21.97 -1.22
C ALA A 303 18.53 -23.23 -0.42
N ARG A 304 18.50 -23.18 0.91
CA ARG A 304 18.80 -24.30 1.82
C ARG A 304 17.55 -25.07 2.27
N ALA A 305 16.37 -24.64 1.86
CA ALA A 305 15.08 -25.28 2.16
C ALA A 305 14.29 -25.48 0.84
N PRO A 306 14.52 -26.55 0.08
CA PRO A 306 13.98 -26.74 -1.26
C PRO A 306 12.43 -26.76 -1.33
N SER A 307 11.79 -27.11 -0.23
CA SER A 307 10.32 -27.09 -0.12
C SER A 307 9.72 -25.69 0.09
N ALA A 308 10.55 -24.69 0.46
CA ALA A 308 10.14 -23.30 0.55
C ALA A 308 10.51 -22.54 -0.74
N THR A 309 9.62 -21.67 -1.20
CA THR A 309 9.83 -20.89 -2.43
C THR A 309 9.60 -19.41 -2.15
N LEU A 310 10.61 -18.58 -2.41
CA LEU A 310 10.44 -17.13 -2.47
C LEU A 310 9.74 -16.77 -3.77
N LEU A 311 8.56 -16.16 -3.68
CA LEU A 311 7.84 -15.71 -4.86
C LEU A 311 8.47 -14.44 -5.44
N GLY A 312 8.31 -14.23 -6.75
CA GLY A 312 8.88 -13.07 -7.44
C GLY A 312 8.33 -11.75 -6.89
N VAL A 313 9.23 -10.79 -6.64
CA VAL A 313 8.92 -9.44 -6.12
C VAL A 313 9.44 -8.41 -7.11
N GLU A 314 8.55 -7.55 -7.60
CA GLU A 314 8.89 -6.48 -8.56
C GLU A 314 9.20 -5.15 -7.84
N GLY A 315 8.58 -4.91 -6.66
CA GLY A 315 8.78 -3.69 -5.87
C GLY A 315 8.10 -3.74 -4.50
N GLY A 316 8.11 -2.61 -3.78
CA GLY A 316 7.54 -2.50 -2.44
C GLY A 316 8.50 -2.98 -1.34
N TRP A 317 7.91 -3.27 -0.16
CA TRP A 317 8.66 -3.61 1.06
C TRP A 317 8.38 -5.01 1.58
N TYR A 318 7.63 -5.83 0.86
CA TYR A 318 7.21 -7.17 1.32
C TYR A 318 7.64 -8.24 0.32
N ALA A 319 7.82 -9.45 0.85
CA ALA A 319 8.06 -10.64 0.06
C ALA A 319 7.23 -11.79 0.61
N ILE A 320 6.86 -12.73 -0.27
CA ILE A 320 6.04 -13.89 0.05
C ILE A 320 6.92 -15.13 -0.04
N VAL A 321 6.92 -15.91 1.02
CA VAL A 321 7.50 -17.25 1.07
C VAL A 321 6.37 -18.27 1.03
N ARG A 322 6.31 -19.08 -0.02
CA ARG A 322 5.42 -20.25 -0.06
C ARG A 322 6.11 -21.39 0.67
N VAL A 323 5.41 -22.00 1.62
CA VAL A 323 5.86 -23.15 2.40
C VAL A 323 4.99 -24.39 2.07
N PRO A 324 5.39 -25.62 2.51
CA PRO A 324 4.59 -26.82 2.28
C PRO A 324 3.17 -26.73 2.86
N GLU A 325 2.18 -27.23 2.11
CA GLU A 325 0.77 -27.26 2.55
C GLU A 325 0.48 -28.39 3.58
N THR A 326 1.50 -28.78 4.35
CA THR A 326 1.35 -29.76 5.45
C THR A 326 0.67 -29.15 6.68
N ARG A 327 0.66 -27.82 6.76
CA ARG A 327 -0.01 -26.99 7.77
C ARG A 327 -0.61 -25.77 7.07
N SER A 328 -1.61 -25.15 7.69
CA SER A 328 -2.08 -23.82 7.28
C SER A 328 -1.00 -22.76 7.50
N ASP A 329 -1.12 -21.61 6.85
CA ASP A 329 -0.24 -20.46 7.04
C ASP A 329 -0.29 -19.91 8.49
N GLU A 330 -1.45 -19.99 9.16
CA GLU A 330 -1.59 -19.64 10.57
C GLU A 330 -0.81 -20.61 11.47
N GLU A 331 -0.94 -21.93 11.25
CA GLU A 331 -0.21 -22.95 12.02
C GLU A 331 1.30 -22.82 11.81
N TRP A 332 1.77 -22.49 10.58
CA TRP A 332 3.17 -22.19 10.32
C TRP A 332 3.64 -20.95 11.09
N ALA A 333 2.86 -19.86 11.06
CA ALA A 333 3.23 -18.62 11.74
C ALA A 333 3.27 -18.81 13.27
N LEU A 334 2.32 -19.54 13.84
CA LEU A 334 2.30 -19.89 15.27
C LEU A 334 3.51 -20.72 15.68
N ALA A 335 3.81 -21.80 14.95
CA ALA A 335 4.95 -22.66 15.22
C ALA A 335 6.29 -21.89 15.13
N LEU A 336 6.44 -20.99 14.15
CA LEU A 336 7.62 -20.14 14.03
C LEU A 336 7.81 -19.21 15.23
N VAL A 337 6.72 -18.65 15.78
CA VAL A 337 6.78 -17.84 17.00
C VAL A 337 7.13 -18.69 18.22
N GLU A 338 6.48 -19.82 18.40
CA GLU A 338 6.55 -20.62 19.62
C GLU A 338 7.82 -21.49 19.69
N GLU A 339 8.29 -22.05 18.58
CA GLU A 339 9.38 -23.01 18.55
C GLU A 339 10.75 -22.40 18.19
N VAL A 340 10.77 -21.38 17.29
CA VAL A 340 12.05 -20.81 16.83
C VAL A 340 12.19 -19.29 17.03
N GLY A 341 11.18 -18.65 17.61
CA GLY A 341 11.23 -17.24 17.99
C GLY A 341 11.23 -16.28 16.79
N VAL A 342 10.53 -16.62 15.70
CA VAL A 342 10.43 -15.80 14.49
C VAL A 342 8.99 -15.39 14.26
N HIS A 343 8.75 -14.09 14.12
CA HIS A 343 7.43 -13.53 13.81
C HIS A 343 7.32 -13.18 12.34
N VAL A 344 6.35 -13.77 11.66
CA VAL A 344 5.97 -13.51 10.26
C VAL A 344 4.46 -13.29 10.18
N GLN A 345 3.98 -12.68 9.10
CA GLN A 345 2.54 -12.58 8.85
C GLN A 345 2.06 -13.79 8.03
N PRO A 346 0.99 -14.47 8.44
CA PRO A 346 0.38 -15.52 7.64
C PRO A 346 -0.37 -14.94 6.43
N GLY A 347 -0.42 -15.71 5.34
CA GLY A 347 -1.00 -15.27 4.08
C GLY A 347 -2.49 -14.91 4.17
N TYR A 348 -3.25 -15.56 5.06
CA TYR A 348 -4.69 -15.29 5.19
C TYR A 348 -4.97 -13.85 5.64
N PHE A 349 -4.03 -13.14 6.27
CA PHE A 349 -4.18 -11.70 6.57
C PHE A 349 -4.33 -10.84 5.30
N PHE A 350 -3.90 -11.36 4.17
CA PHE A 350 -3.90 -10.66 2.88
C PHE A 350 -4.87 -11.28 1.87
N ASP A 351 -5.78 -12.14 2.32
CA ASP A 351 -6.67 -12.91 1.44
C ASP A 351 -5.89 -13.73 0.40
N MET A 352 -4.72 -14.29 0.78
CA MET A 352 -4.02 -15.25 -0.05
C MET A 352 -4.92 -16.47 -0.29
N GLY A 353 -5.02 -16.88 -1.54
CA GLY A 353 -5.81 -18.04 -1.93
C GLY A 353 -5.27 -19.36 -1.37
N ARG A 354 -5.67 -20.47 -1.99
CA ARG A 354 -5.22 -21.81 -1.57
C ARG A 354 -3.69 -21.93 -1.57
N GLY A 355 -3.13 -22.52 -0.53
CA GLY A 355 -1.70 -22.70 -0.31
C GLY A 355 -1.33 -22.33 1.13
N ALA A 356 -0.06 -22.45 1.48
CA ALA A 356 0.50 -21.96 2.73
C ALA A 356 1.55 -20.87 2.42
N TYR A 357 1.29 -19.65 2.84
CA TYR A 357 2.08 -18.48 2.51
C TYR A 357 2.45 -17.71 3.77
N LEU A 358 3.71 -17.25 3.83
CA LEU A 358 4.22 -16.40 4.88
C LEU A 358 4.69 -15.09 4.25
N VAL A 359 4.33 -13.96 4.84
CA VAL A 359 4.71 -12.64 4.36
C VAL A 359 5.75 -12.05 5.30
N VAL A 360 6.86 -11.58 4.73
CA VAL A 360 7.96 -10.96 5.45
C VAL A 360 8.23 -9.55 4.94
N SER A 361 8.63 -8.66 5.85
CA SER A 361 8.99 -7.28 5.52
C SER A 361 10.46 -7.16 5.19
N LEU A 362 10.75 -6.74 3.97
CA LEU A 362 12.10 -6.39 3.52
C LEU A 362 12.64 -5.10 4.19
N LEU A 363 11.82 -4.39 4.96
CA LEU A 363 12.22 -3.20 5.71
C LEU A 363 12.89 -3.54 7.05
N THR A 364 12.70 -4.76 7.55
CA THR A 364 13.30 -5.25 8.81
C THR A 364 14.80 -4.98 8.85
N PRO A 365 15.39 -4.59 10.01
CA PRO A 365 16.85 -4.41 10.14
C PRO A 365 17.61 -5.64 9.64
N PRO A 366 18.69 -5.50 8.85
CA PRO A 366 19.32 -6.60 8.11
C PRO A 366 19.77 -7.78 8.96
N ALA A 367 20.34 -7.53 10.15
CA ALA A 367 20.79 -8.61 11.04
C ALA A 367 19.61 -9.46 11.57
N ILE A 368 18.51 -8.80 11.94
CA ILE A 368 17.28 -9.47 12.38
C ILE A 368 16.66 -10.27 11.23
N PHE A 369 16.62 -9.66 10.04
CA PHE A 369 16.07 -10.29 8.84
C PHE A 369 16.84 -11.56 8.46
N ALA A 370 18.17 -11.47 8.33
CA ALA A 370 19.01 -12.60 7.93
C ALA A 370 18.94 -13.77 8.93
N GLU A 371 19.00 -13.49 10.23
CA GLU A 371 18.86 -14.51 11.27
C GLU A 371 17.46 -15.13 11.25
N GLY A 372 16.40 -14.30 11.17
CA GLY A 372 15.03 -14.79 11.13
C GLY A 372 14.75 -15.67 9.91
N LEU A 373 15.20 -15.28 8.72
CA LEU A 373 15.07 -16.10 7.50
C LEU A 373 15.89 -17.41 7.60
N THR A 374 17.05 -17.37 8.22
CA THR A 374 17.86 -18.59 8.45
C THR A 374 17.13 -19.57 9.35
N ARG A 375 16.52 -19.11 10.46
CA ARG A 375 15.73 -19.96 11.35
C ARG A 375 14.49 -20.50 10.66
N LEU A 376 13.75 -19.64 9.92
CA LEU A 376 12.58 -20.04 9.15
C LEU A 376 12.94 -21.14 8.15
N ALA A 377 14.00 -20.94 7.34
CA ALA A 377 14.43 -21.91 6.33
C ALA A 377 14.85 -23.24 6.96
N THR A 378 15.60 -23.18 8.07
CA THR A 378 16.00 -24.37 8.81
C THR A 378 14.79 -25.12 9.37
N TYR A 379 13.85 -24.40 9.99
CA TYR A 379 12.64 -24.99 10.54
C TYR A 379 11.79 -25.66 9.46
N VAL A 380 11.56 -25.00 8.31
CA VAL A 380 10.79 -25.58 7.20
C VAL A 380 11.46 -26.85 6.69
N ARG A 381 12.78 -26.83 6.46
CA ARG A 381 13.55 -28.02 6.02
C ARG A 381 13.43 -29.18 7.01
N ASP A 382 13.51 -28.91 8.30
CA ASP A 382 13.50 -29.95 9.34
C ASP A 382 12.08 -30.55 9.57
N GLN A 383 11.05 -30.02 8.89
CA GLN A 383 9.68 -30.56 8.85
C GLN A 383 9.41 -31.40 7.57
N GLU A 384 10.39 -31.53 6.66
CA GLU A 384 10.32 -32.44 5.50
C GLU A 384 10.48 -33.90 5.94
#